data_23de19847563d1a6b57317fcae1a9d00
#
_entry.id   23de19847563d1a6b57317fcae1a9d00
#
_cell.length_a   1.000
_cell.length_b   1.000
_cell.length_c   1.000
_cell.angle_alpha   90.00
_cell.angle_beta   90.00
_cell.angle_gamma   90.00
#
_symmetry.space_group_name_H-M   'P 1'
#
loop_
_entity.id
_entity.type
_entity.pdbx_description
1 polymer ?
#
loop_
_entity_poly.entity_id
_entity_poly.type
_entity_poly.pdbx_seq_one_letter_code
_entity_poly.pdbx_strand_id
1 'polypeptide(L)'
;ENPIRFKKIDYLELNPKAKENYNFHQMAAILSNYGYNCIWLNDDWNGADCIAMHIDGVSDIKIQLKGNISFDKKYCGKNLYIAFFEDKQLFIYPHDIVLSQVEDIISDKKWLQQGSYFQTKITKRFKEIIEPYKIQK
;
A
#
# COMPACT_ATOMS: atom_id res chain seq x y z
N GLU A 1 -38.73 14.16 2.26
CA GLU A 1 -37.45 14.45 2.88
C GLU A 1 -36.62 13.18 3.06
N ASN A 2 -35.36 13.22 2.68
CA ASN A 2 -34.46 12.09 2.88
C ASN A 2 -33.98 12.04 4.32
N PRO A 3 -34.29 10.96 5.09
CA PRO A 3 -33.86 10.86 6.49
C PRO A 3 -32.37 10.61 6.64
N ILE A 4 -31.67 10.18 5.57
CA ILE A 4 -30.23 9.94 5.59
C ILE A 4 -29.54 11.15 4.94
N ARG A 5 -28.60 11.73 5.67
CA ARG A 5 -27.82 12.87 5.18
C ARG A 5 -26.39 12.47 4.93
N PHE A 6 -25.93 12.73 3.70
CA PHE A 6 -24.57 12.43 3.29
C PHE A 6 -23.76 13.73 3.26
N LYS A 7 -23.04 13.95 4.34
CA LYS A 7 -22.15 15.11 4.45
C LYS A 7 -20.71 14.64 4.31
N LYS A 8 -19.98 15.25 3.37
CA LYS A 8 -18.56 14.92 3.20
C LYS A 8 -17.78 15.37 4.42
N ILE A 9 -16.82 14.56 4.83
CA ILE A 9 -15.88 14.89 5.90
C ILE A 9 -14.48 14.88 5.35
N ASP A 10 -13.56 15.53 6.07
CA ASP A 10 -12.16 15.53 5.73
C ASP A 10 -11.53 14.19 6.15
N TYR A 11 -10.67 13.65 5.29
CA TYR A 11 -9.95 12.41 5.59
C TYR A 11 -9.22 12.50 6.94
N LEU A 12 -8.68 13.66 7.28
CA LEU A 12 -7.96 13.87 8.53
C LEU A 12 -8.83 13.74 9.77
N GLU A 13 -10.16 13.81 9.63
CA GLU A 13 -11.10 13.60 10.75
C GLU A 13 -11.29 12.11 11.09
N LEU A 14 -10.85 11.22 10.20
CA LEU A 14 -10.99 9.78 10.42
C LEU A 14 -9.97 9.29 11.45
N ASN A 15 -10.38 8.35 12.30
CA ASN A 15 -9.43 7.66 13.18
C ASN A 15 -8.57 6.67 12.36
N PRO A 16 -7.49 6.12 12.95
CA PRO A 16 -6.58 5.24 12.19
C PRO A 16 -7.27 4.05 11.51
N LYS A 17 -8.21 3.40 12.17
CA LYS A 17 -8.91 2.25 11.59
C LYS A 17 -9.81 2.68 10.43
N ALA A 18 -10.49 3.80 10.57
CA ALA A 18 -11.33 4.34 9.50
C ALA A 18 -10.48 4.78 8.29
N LYS A 19 -9.28 5.34 8.55
CA LYS A 19 -8.35 5.68 7.47
C LYS A 19 -7.89 4.45 6.71
N GLU A 20 -7.58 3.37 7.42
CA GLU A 20 -7.19 2.11 6.80
C GLU A 20 -8.31 1.57 5.91
N ASN A 21 -9.53 1.56 6.42
CA ASN A 21 -10.70 1.12 5.64
C ASN A 21 -10.92 2.02 4.42
N TYR A 22 -10.82 3.33 4.60
CA TYR A 22 -10.96 4.28 3.51
C TYR A 22 -9.94 4.01 2.40
N ASN A 23 -8.67 3.86 2.78
CA ASN A 23 -7.61 3.62 1.83
C ASN A 23 -7.79 2.29 1.09
N PHE A 24 -8.25 1.24 1.80
CA PHE A 24 -8.55 -0.03 1.16
C PHE A 24 -9.64 0.12 0.10
N HIS A 25 -10.73 0.81 0.43
CA HIS A 25 -11.83 0.97 -0.52
C HIS A 25 -11.43 1.82 -1.72
N GLN A 26 -10.62 2.85 -1.52
CA GLN A 26 -10.12 3.67 -2.62
C GLN A 26 -9.21 2.84 -3.54
N MET A 27 -8.31 2.05 -2.97
CA MET A 27 -7.45 1.15 -3.73
C MET A 27 -8.27 0.12 -4.50
N ALA A 28 -9.23 -0.52 -3.84
CA ALA A 28 -10.06 -1.54 -4.48
C ALA A 28 -10.84 -0.97 -5.66
N ALA A 29 -11.36 0.25 -5.53
CA ALA A 29 -12.07 0.92 -6.62
C ALA A 29 -11.14 1.18 -7.82
N ILE A 30 -9.93 1.67 -7.57
CA ILE A 30 -8.96 1.91 -8.64
C ILE A 30 -8.57 0.59 -9.32
N LEU A 31 -8.25 -0.44 -8.53
CA LEU A 31 -7.83 -1.74 -9.08
C LEU A 31 -8.95 -2.45 -9.83
N SER A 32 -10.21 -2.14 -9.53
CA SER A 32 -11.32 -2.70 -10.27
C SER A 32 -11.29 -2.30 -11.76
N ASN A 33 -10.72 -1.12 -12.06
CA ASN A 33 -10.55 -0.67 -13.45
C ASN A 33 -9.53 -1.51 -14.21
N TYR A 34 -8.69 -2.27 -13.49
CA TYR A 34 -7.66 -3.13 -14.06
C TYR A 34 -8.05 -4.61 -14.02
N GLY A 35 -9.30 -4.90 -13.67
CA GLY A 35 -9.81 -6.26 -13.63
C GLY A 35 -9.52 -7.01 -12.33
N TYR A 36 -9.15 -6.31 -11.27
CA TYR A 36 -8.92 -6.92 -9.97
C TYR A 36 -10.13 -6.79 -9.06
N ASN A 37 -10.41 -7.87 -8.35
CA ASN A 37 -11.35 -7.89 -7.23
C ASN A 37 -10.54 -8.02 -5.95
N CYS A 38 -10.60 -7.01 -5.07
CA CYS A 38 -9.83 -6.98 -3.83
C CYS A 38 -10.65 -7.53 -2.67
N ILE A 39 -10.03 -8.45 -1.91
CA ILE A 39 -10.65 -9.05 -0.73
C ILE A 39 -9.80 -8.71 0.48
N TRP A 40 -10.42 -8.07 1.47
CA TRP A 40 -9.78 -7.80 2.75
C TRP A 40 -9.69 -9.11 3.55
N LEU A 41 -8.51 -9.37 4.13
CA LEU A 41 -8.28 -10.54 4.95
C LEU A 41 -8.49 -10.19 6.42
N ASN A 42 -9.21 -11.04 7.14
CA ASN A 42 -9.45 -10.85 8.57
C ASN A 42 -8.22 -11.16 9.39
N ASP A 43 -7.40 -12.10 8.92
CA ASP A 43 -6.17 -12.52 9.58
C ASP A 43 -4.99 -12.24 8.68
N ASP A 44 -3.82 -12.03 9.28
CA ASP A 44 -2.58 -11.86 8.54
C ASP A 44 -2.28 -13.12 7.73
N TRP A 45 -2.12 -12.96 6.42
CA TRP A 45 -1.78 -14.06 5.52
C TRP A 45 -0.42 -13.78 4.90
N ASN A 46 0.64 -14.31 5.54
CA ASN A 46 2.02 -14.12 5.07
C ASN A 46 2.36 -12.64 4.86
N GLY A 47 1.89 -11.78 5.75
CA GLY A 47 2.12 -10.35 5.70
C GLY A 47 1.10 -9.56 4.88
N ALA A 48 0.14 -10.22 4.22
CA ALA A 48 -0.84 -9.52 3.39
C ALA A 48 -2.06 -9.07 4.20
N ASP A 49 -2.54 -7.85 3.92
CA ASP A 49 -3.81 -7.34 4.43
C ASP A 49 -4.96 -7.69 3.49
N CYS A 50 -4.66 -7.82 2.20
CA CYS A 50 -5.67 -8.16 1.22
C CYS A 50 -5.04 -8.91 0.05
N ILE A 51 -5.91 -9.57 -0.72
CA ILE A 51 -5.54 -10.23 -1.97
C ILE A 51 -6.34 -9.58 -3.09
N ALA A 52 -5.65 -9.17 -4.15
CA ALA A 52 -6.28 -8.68 -5.37
C ALA A 52 -6.26 -9.80 -6.42
N MET A 53 -7.45 -10.26 -6.79
CA MET A 53 -7.63 -11.38 -7.73
C MET A 53 -8.04 -10.84 -9.09
N HIS A 54 -7.27 -11.20 -10.11
CA HIS A 54 -7.52 -10.75 -11.46
C HIS A 54 -8.54 -11.64 -12.17
N ILE A 55 -9.26 -11.07 -13.14
CA ILE A 55 -10.26 -11.81 -13.94
C ILE A 55 -9.63 -12.93 -14.76
N ASP A 56 -8.31 -12.89 -15.01
CA ASP A 56 -7.61 -13.96 -15.74
C ASP A 56 -7.51 -15.26 -14.91
N GLY A 57 -7.80 -15.20 -13.62
CA GLY A 57 -7.75 -16.34 -12.72
C GLY A 57 -6.36 -16.78 -12.30
N VAL A 58 -5.30 -16.09 -12.72
CA VAL A 58 -3.91 -16.48 -12.42
C VAL A 58 -3.05 -15.33 -11.89
N SER A 59 -3.41 -14.08 -12.16
CA SER A 59 -2.59 -12.91 -11.79
C SER A 59 -3.01 -12.32 -10.45
N ASP A 60 -2.99 -13.16 -9.39
CA ASP A 60 -3.32 -12.68 -8.06
C ASP A 60 -2.11 -12.02 -7.42
N ILE A 61 -2.35 -10.95 -6.66
CA ILE A 61 -1.29 -10.29 -5.89
C ILE A 61 -1.69 -10.15 -4.42
N LYS A 62 -0.71 -10.36 -3.55
CA LYS A 62 -0.85 -10.17 -2.11
C LYS A 62 -0.38 -8.76 -1.77
N ILE A 63 -1.19 -8.02 -1.05
CA ILE A 63 -0.95 -6.59 -0.77
C ILE A 63 -0.95 -6.33 0.73
N GLN A 64 0.08 -5.60 1.18
CA GLN A 64 0.14 -4.98 2.50
C GLN A 64 -0.14 -3.49 2.31
N LEU A 65 -1.20 -3.01 2.94
CA LEU A 65 -1.56 -1.59 2.86
C LEU A 65 -0.83 -0.79 3.93
N LYS A 66 -0.18 0.30 3.54
CA LYS A 66 0.59 1.15 4.44
C LYS A 66 0.19 2.62 4.27
N GLY A 67 0.42 3.41 5.31
CA GLY A 67 0.22 4.86 5.23
C GLY A 67 1.34 5.60 4.51
N ASN A 68 2.52 4.99 4.42
CA ASN A 68 3.71 5.59 3.82
C ASN A 68 4.50 4.55 3.05
N ILE A 69 5.44 5.02 2.20
CA ILE A 69 6.41 4.10 1.62
C ILE A 69 7.17 3.40 2.76
N SER A 70 7.19 2.08 2.75
CA SER A 70 7.66 1.28 3.87
C SER A 70 8.39 0.03 3.42
N PHE A 71 9.39 -0.37 4.20
CA PHE A 71 10.13 -1.62 4.00
C PHE A 71 10.28 -2.30 5.36
N ASP A 72 10.21 -3.63 5.36
CA ASP A 72 10.36 -4.39 6.59
C ASP A 72 10.94 -5.77 6.26
N LYS A 73 11.96 -6.18 7.03
CA LYS A 73 12.60 -7.48 6.82
C LYS A 73 11.62 -8.63 6.95
N LYS A 74 10.56 -8.47 7.76
CA LYS A 74 9.54 -9.50 7.91
C LYS A 74 8.72 -9.75 6.64
N TYR A 75 8.76 -8.83 5.67
CA TYR A 75 8.07 -8.99 4.39
C TYR A 75 8.93 -9.63 3.32
N CYS A 76 10.23 -9.81 3.58
CA CYS A 76 11.14 -10.40 2.60
C CYS A 76 10.80 -11.88 2.33
N GLY A 77 10.93 -12.28 1.08
CA GLY A 77 10.70 -13.68 0.66
C GLY A 77 9.24 -14.10 0.59
N LYS A 78 8.30 -13.17 0.73
CA LYS A 78 6.86 -13.48 0.78
C LYS A 78 6.10 -13.14 -0.49
N ASN A 79 6.77 -12.65 -1.51
CA ASN A 79 6.14 -12.21 -2.76
C ASN A 79 5.02 -11.20 -2.50
N LEU A 80 5.33 -10.21 -1.69
CA LEU A 80 4.38 -9.23 -1.17
C LEU A 80 4.52 -7.90 -1.89
N TYR A 81 3.37 -7.28 -2.20
CA TYR A 81 3.32 -5.92 -2.72
C TYR A 81 2.92 -4.97 -1.61
N ILE A 82 3.50 -3.77 -1.62
CA ILE A 82 3.14 -2.70 -0.69
C ILE A 82 2.32 -1.67 -1.44
N ALA A 83 1.19 -1.26 -0.88
CA ALA A 83 0.33 -0.23 -1.45
C ALA A 83 0.24 0.95 -0.48
N PHE A 84 0.35 2.16 -1.01
CA PHE A 84 0.15 3.37 -0.22
C PHE A 84 -0.31 4.52 -1.13
N PHE A 85 -0.88 5.54 -0.52
CA PHE A 85 -1.28 6.77 -1.21
C PHE A 85 -0.34 7.91 -0.82
N GLU A 86 0.12 8.63 -1.83
CA GLU A 86 0.85 9.89 -1.68
C GLU A 86 0.08 10.96 -2.45
N ASP A 87 -0.42 11.98 -1.76
CA ASP A 87 -1.23 13.05 -2.37
C ASP A 87 -2.36 12.49 -3.25
N LYS A 88 -3.10 11.53 -2.71
CA LYS A 88 -4.23 10.84 -3.38
C LYS A 88 -3.82 9.99 -4.59
N GLN A 89 -2.52 9.85 -4.84
CA GLN A 89 -1.99 8.99 -5.89
C GLN A 89 -1.66 7.62 -5.30
N LEU A 90 -2.16 6.56 -5.92
CA LEU A 90 -1.90 5.19 -5.50
C LEU A 90 -0.59 4.69 -6.09
N PHE A 91 0.24 4.07 -5.24
CA PHE A 91 1.44 3.34 -5.63
C PHE A 91 1.35 1.93 -5.10
N ILE A 92 1.68 0.96 -5.95
CA ILE A 92 1.78 -0.45 -5.54
C ILE A 92 3.11 -0.97 -6.07
N TYR A 93 3.98 -1.41 -5.18
CA TYR A 93 5.32 -1.86 -5.58
C TYR A 93 5.65 -3.22 -4.96
N PRO A 94 6.42 -4.06 -5.70
CA PRO A 94 6.90 -5.33 -5.14
C PRO A 94 7.96 -5.04 -4.08
N HIS A 95 7.72 -5.50 -2.86
CA HIS A 95 8.54 -5.16 -1.70
C HIS A 95 10.02 -5.48 -1.93
N ASP A 96 10.33 -6.72 -2.30
CA ASP A 96 11.73 -7.16 -2.35
C ASP A 96 12.50 -6.52 -3.50
N ILE A 97 11.84 -6.32 -4.64
CA ILE A 97 12.49 -5.71 -5.81
C ILE A 97 12.86 -4.26 -5.50
N VAL A 98 11.94 -3.49 -4.93
CA VAL A 98 12.22 -2.09 -4.60
C VAL A 98 13.18 -1.99 -3.42
N LEU A 99 13.07 -2.88 -2.43
CA LEU A 99 14.04 -2.94 -1.33
C LEU A 99 15.47 -3.09 -1.86
N SER A 100 15.70 -3.96 -2.83
CA SER A 100 17.02 -4.16 -3.41
C SER A 100 17.60 -2.90 -4.06
N GLN A 101 16.73 -1.98 -4.51
CA GLN A 101 17.12 -0.72 -5.11
C GLN A 101 17.45 0.37 -4.09
N VAL A 102 17.02 0.22 -2.84
CA VAL A 102 17.14 1.26 -1.81
C VAL A 102 17.95 0.81 -0.59
N GLU A 103 18.34 -0.45 -0.51
CA GLU A 103 19.01 -1.00 0.69
C GLU A 103 20.23 -0.20 1.12
N ASP A 104 21.04 0.26 0.17
CA ASP A 104 22.22 1.06 0.43
C ASP A 104 21.87 2.45 0.99
N ILE A 105 20.68 2.96 0.67
CA ILE A 105 20.21 4.27 1.11
C ILE A 105 19.62 4.19 2.53
N ILE A 106 18.91 3.11 2.85
CA ILE A 106 18.20 2.94 4.12
C ILE A 106 19.01 2.18 5.16
N SER A 107 20.28 1.87 4.89
CA SER A 107 21.15 1.15 5.83
C SER A 107 21.52 2.05 7.02
N ASP A 108 20.53 2.58 7.68
CA ASP A 108 20.68 3.37 8.89
C ASP A 108 20.54 2.50 10.13
N LYS A 109 20.71 3.11 11.30
CA LYS A 109 20.64 2.42 12.59
C LYS A 109 19.31 1.73 12.79
N LYS A 110 18.20 2.38 12.42
CA LYS A 110 16.86 1.82 12.59
C LYS A 110 16.64 0.59 11.73
N TRP A 111 17.05 0.65 10.46
CA TRP A 111 16.96 -0.50 9.56
C TRP A 111 17.78 -1.67 10.06
N LEU A 112 19.04 -1.40 10.45
CA LEU A 112 19.94 -2.44 10.92
C LEU A 112 19.47 -3.09 12.23
N GLN A 113 18.90 -2.31 13.14
CA GLN A 113 18.49 -2.80 14.47
C GLN A 113 17.06 -3.32 14.49
N GLN A 114 16.13 -2.63 13.86
CA GLN A 114 14.70 -2.94 13.94
C GLN A 114 14.17 -3.68 12.71
N GLY A 115 14.89 -3.60 11.61
CA GLY A 115 14.47 -4.25 10.36
C GLY A 115 13.28 -3.59 9.69
N SER A 116 13.00 -2.33 10.00
CA SER A 116 11.93 -1.58 9.39
C SER A 116 12.39 -0.18 9.00
N TYR A 117 11.77 0.36 7.96
CA TYR A 117 12.05 1.71 7.47
C TYR A 117 10.79 2.27 6.81
N PHE A 118 10.54 3.57 7.02
CA PHE A 118 9.46 4.26 6.32
C PHE A 118 9.80 5.75 6.20
N GLN A 119 9.15 6.44 5.25
CA GLN A 119 9.25 7.88 5.11
C GLN A 119 7.87 8.50 5.22
N THR A 120 7.66 9.40 6.19
CA THR A 120 6.42 10.16 6.30
C THR A 120 6.32 11.22 5.20
N LYS A 121 7.48 11.77 4.81
CA LYS A 121 7.58 12.70 3.70
C LYS A 121 8.58 12.12 2.70
N ILE A 122 8.06 11.76 1.53
CA ILE A 122 8.87 11.06 0.55
C ILE A 122 9.94 11.98 -0.05
N THR A 123 11.19 11.51 -0.09
CA THR A 123 12.31 12.25 -0.67
C THR A 123 12.26 12.17 -2.19
N LYS A 124 12.97 13.11 -2.84
CA LYS A 124 13.05 13.14 -4.31
C LYS A 124 13.57 11.83 -4.90
N ARG A 125 14.60 11.25 -4.28
CA ARG A 125 15.18 9.99 -4.76
C ARG A 125 14.19 8.85 -4.72
N PHE A 126 13.44 8.72 -3.61
CA PHE A 126 12.41 7.70 -3.50
C PHE A 126 11.27 7.93 -4.47
N LYS A 127 10.90 9.19 -4.72
CA LYS A 127 9.88 9.50 -5.74
C LYS A 127 10.29 8.99 -7.11
N GLU A 128 11.56 9.16 -7.47
CA GLU A 128 12.08 8.67 -8.75
C GLU A 128 12.03 7.15 -8.83
N ILE A 129 12.39 6.47 -7.74
CA ILE A 129 12.40 5.01 -7.68
C ILE A 129 11.01 4.42 -7.79
N ILE A 130 10.00 5.01 -7.13
CA ILE A 130 8.64 4.47 -7.12
C ILE A 130 7.77 4.95 -8.27
N GLU A 131 8.20 5.94 -9.05
CA GLU A 131 7.39 6.46 -10.16
C GLU A 131 6.86 5.37 -11.10
N PRO A 132 7.66 4.33 -11.47
CA PRO A 132 7.15 3.26 -12.32
C PRO A 132 6.00 2.46 -11.72
N TYR A 133 5.78 2.55 -10.41
CA TYR A 133 4.76 1.79 -9.69
C TYR A 133 3.50 2.59 -9.39
N LYS A 134 3.38 3.75 -9.98
CA LYS A 134 2.21 4.59 -9.89
C LYS A 134 1.04 3.96 -10.66
N ILE A 135 -0.12 3.87 -10.01
CA ILE A 135 -1.30 3.27 -10.60
C ILE A 135 -2.23 4.38 -11.07
N GLN A 136 -2.49 4.46 -12.35
CA GLN A 136 -3.40 5.46 -12.94
C GLN A 136 -4.84 5.15 -12.56
N LYS A 137 -5.58 6.19 -12.21
CA LYS A 137 -7.00 6.06 -11.91
C LYS A 137 -7.84 5.79 -13.15
#